data_ff73bfe0cf01b678dacc8391bf37f013
#
_entry.id   ff73bfe0cf01b678dacc8391bf37f013
#
_cell.length_a   1.000
_cell.length_b   1.000
_cell.length_c   1.000
_cell.angle_alpha   90.00
_cell.angle_beta   90.00
_cell.angle_gamma   90.00
#
_symmetry.space_group_name_H-M   'P 1'
#
loop_
_entity.id
_entity.type
_entity.pdbx_description
1 polymer ?
#
loop_
_entity_poly.entity_id
_entity_poly.type
_entity_poly.pdbx_seq_one_letter_code
_entity_poly.pdbx_strand_id
1 'polypeptide(L)'
;METKTNQFKAEIAEMLDLVVNSLYSKKEIFLRELISNASDAIDRAKYLGLTEKELVADNPTWGIEIAVDKSAKTMMITDNGIGMDAADLEKNLGTIASSGTKAFRKALKEKGGEALPELIGQFGVGFYAAFMVADKVRVVTKKRGTSAAFMWESDMSGSCCSCARRDISG
;
A
#
# COMPACT_ATOMS: atom_id res chain seq x y z
N MET A 1 -10.23 -17.06 -13.50
CA MET A 1 -9.96 -15.88 -12.63
C MET A 1 -10.49 -16.22 -11.25
N GLU A 2 -9.61 -16.56 -10.31
CA GLU A 2 -10.05 -16.80 -8.93
C GLU A 2 -10.05 -15.46 -8.19
N THR A 3 -11.22 -15.02 -7.76
CA THR A 3 -11.40 -13.83 -6.93
C THR A 3 -11.67 -14.28 -5.50
N LYS A 4 -10.78 -13.96 -4.58
CA LYS A 4 -10.97 -14.24 -3.16
C LYS A 4 -11.44 -12.95 -2.49
N THR A 5 -12.65 -12.96 -1.96
CA THR A 5 -13.21 -11.83 -1.21
C THR A 5 -12.96 -12.07 0.27
N ASN A 6 -12.21 -11.18 0.92
CA ASN A 6 -12.01 -11.19 2.36
C ASN A 6 -12.69 -9.95 2.95
N GLN A 7 -13.44 -10.11 4.03
CA GLN A 7 -13.92 -8.95 4.81
C GLN A 7 -12.76 -8.39 5.63
N PHE A 8 -12.59 -7.07 5.62
CA PHE A 8 -11.74 -6.40 6.60
C PHE A 8 -12.24 -6.73 7.99
N LYS A 9 -11.33 -7.10 8.87
CA LYS A 9 -11.69 -7.23 10.29
C LYS A 9 -12.15 -5.86 10.80
N ALA A 10 -13.12 -5.84 11.70
CA ALA A 10 -13.67 -4.61 12.29
C ALA A 10 -12.56 -3.66 12.83
N GLU A 11 -11.44 -4.22 13.25
CA GLU A 11 -10.26 -3.49 13.72
C GLU A 11 -9.59 -2.62 12.63
N ILE A 12 -9.66 -3.03 11.35
CA ILE A 12 -9.12 -2.23 10.22
C ILE A 12 -10.03 -1.03 9.97
N ALA A 13 -11.35 -1.24 9.97
CA ALA A 13 -12.31 -0.15 9.79
C ALA A 13 -12.17 0.92 10.89
N GLU A 14 -12.03 0.51 12.15
CA GLU A 14 -11.78 1.43 13.27
C GLU A 14 -10.45 2.19 13.11
N MET A 15 -9.41 1.53 12.59
CA MET A 15 -8.12 2.15 12.39
C MET A 15 -8.15 3.16 11.23
N LEU A 16 -8.82 2.81 10.12
CA LEU A 16 -9.04 3.71 9.00
C LEU A 16 -9.79 4.97 9.48
N ASP A 17 -10.83 4.81 10.29
CA ASP A 17 -11.58 5.91 10.86
C ASP A 17 -10.69 6.83 11.74
N LEU A 18 -9.83 6.25 12.57
CA LEU A 18 -8.87 7.00 13.36
C LEU A 18 -7.85 7.75 12.50
N VAL A 19 -7.27 7.10 11.49
CA VAL A 19 -6.30 7.71 10.58
C VAL A 19 -6.94 8.84 9.78
N VAL A 20 -8.10 8.58 9.18
CA VAL A 20 -8.83 9.56 8.35
C VAL A 20 -9.28 10.76 9.19
N ASN A 21 -9.91 10.53 10.33
CA ASN A 21 -10.47 11.60 11.17
C ASN A 21 -9.39 12.41 11.93
N SER A 22 -8.28 11.77 12.32
CA SER A 22 -7.20 12.45 13.04
C SER A 22 -6.31 13.30 12.12
N LEU A 23 -6.29 13.02 10.81
CA LEU A 23 -5.42 13.69 9.82
C LEU A 23 -6.12 14.73 8.96
N TYR A 24 -7.34 15.12 9.29
CA TYR A 24 -8.15 16.02 8.47
C TYR A 24 -7.43 17.34 8.07
N SER A 25 -6.42 17.76 8.84
CA SER A 25 -5.65 18.98 8.60
C SER A 25 -4.39 18.82 7.73
N LYS A 26 -3.93 17.59 7.44
CA LYS A 26 -2.65 17.32 6.74
C LYS A 26 -2.79 16.19 5.71
N LYS A 27 -3.69 16.38 4.75
CA LYS A 27 -3.98 15.36 3.71
C LYS A 27 -2.76 14.96 2.89
N GLU A 28 -1.78 15.85 2.73
CA GLU A 28 -0.53 15.59 1.98
C GLU A 28 0.31 14.44 2.54
N ILE A 29 0.06 14.02 3.77
CA ILE A 29 0.73 12.87 4.38
C ILE A 29 0.55 11.61 3.55
N PHE A 30 -0.63 11.40 2.93
CA PHE A 30 -0.87 10.22 2.11
C PHE A 30 0.17 10.09 0.99
N LEU A 31 0.50 11.19 0.33
CA LEU A 31 1.44 11.18 -0.78
C LEU A 31 2.85 10.83 -0.30
N ARG A 32 3.26 11.41 0.82
CA ARG A 32 4.56 11.09 1.43
C ARG A 32 4.68 9.61 1.77
N GLU A 33 3.66 9.03 2.38
CA GLU A 33 3.66 7.63 2.77
C GLU A 33 3.70 6.69 1.54
N LEU A 34 2.93 6.99 0.49
CA LEU A 34 2.94 6.18 -0.73
C LEU A 34 4.27 6.29 -1.48
N ILE A 35 4.88 7.47 -1.56
CA ILE A 35 6.20 7.66 -2.16
C ILE A 35 7.27 6.93 -1.34
N SER A 36 7.20 6.98 -0.02
CA SER A 36 8.13 6.24 0.85
C SER A 36 8.04 4.73 0.62
N ASN A 37 6.82 4.19 0.56
CA ASN A 37 6.62 2.77 0.25
C ASN A 37 7.17 2.37 -1.13
N ALA A 38 6.99 3.22 -2.13
CA ALA A 38 7.55 3.01 -3.47
C ALA A 38 9.09 3.05 -3.47
N SER A 39 9.68 3.99 -2.71
CA SER A 39 11.14 4.07 -2.53
C SER A 39 11.69 2.82 -1.85
N ASP A 40 11.04 2.35 -0.79
CA ASP A 40 11.43 1.12 -0.09
C ASP A 40 11.36 -0.11 -1.01
N ALA A 41 10.33 -0.17 -1.88
CA ALA A 41 10.21 -1.25 -2.86
C ALA A 41 11.36 -1.24 -3.88
N ILE A 42 11.78 -0.05 -4.33
CA ILE A 42 12.93 0.14 -5.21
C ILE A 42 14.23 -0.27 -4.50
N ASP A 43 14.45 0.15 -3.27
CA ASP A 43 15.67 -0.17 -2.53
C ASP A 43 15.79 -1.66 -2.23
N ARG A 44 14.67 -2.34 -1.94
CA ARG A 44 14.64 -3.81 -1.84
C ARG A 44 15.00 -4.48 -3.17
N ALA A 45 14.53 -3.97 -4.32
CA ALA A 45 14.88 -4.49 -5.63
C ALA A 45 16.35 -4.28 -5.96
N LYS A 46 16.92 -3.10 -5.65
CA LYS A 46 18.35 -2.83 -5.80
C LYS A 46 19.18 -3.79 -4.94
N TYR A 47 18.78 -3.99 -3.69
CA TYR A 47 19.48 -4.91 -2.79
C TYR A 47 19.45 -6.36 -3.31
N LEU A 48 18.29 -6.82 -3.79
CA LEU A 48 18.17 -8.14 -4.42
C LEU A 48 19.08 -8.26 -5.64
N GLY A 49 19.17 -7.21 -6.45
CA GLY A 49 20.04 -7.15 -7.63
C GLY A 49 21.55 -7.27 -7.34
N LEU A 50 21.97 -7.11 -6.08
CA LEU A 50 23.37 -7.36 -5.70
C LEU A 50 23.75 -8.84 -5.78
N THR A 51 22.79 -9.73 -5.50
CA THR A 51 22.96 -11.19 -5.50
C THR A 51 22.33 -11.85 -6.72
N GLU A 52 21.21 -11.32 -7.21
CA GLU A 52 20.39 -11.87 -8.30
C GLU A 52 20.27 -10.86 -9.45
N LYS A 53 21.38 -10.61 -10.13
CA LYS A 53 21.48 -9.56 -11.18
C LYS A 53 20.47 -9.74 -12.30
N GLU A 54 20.13 -10.96 -12.65
CA GLU A 54 19.16 -11.28 -13.72
C GLU A 54 17.76 -10.73 -13.43
N LEU A 55 17.36 -10.66 -12.16
CA LEU A 55 16.05 -10.16 -11.76
C LEU A 55 15.87 -8.64 -11.95
N VAL A 56 16.95 -7.92 -12.16
CA VAL A 56 16.95 -6.46 -12.34
C VAL A 56 17.56 -6.02 -13.67
N ALA A 57 17.97 -6.96 -14.52
CA ALA A 57 18.69 -6.69 -15.76
C ALA A 57 17.90 -5.84 -16.75
N ASP A 58 16.60 -5.98 -16.80
CA ASP A 58 15.67 -5.27 -17.71
C ASP A 58 15.26 -3.90 -17.18
N ASN A 59 15.78 -3.48 -16.03
CA ASN A 59 15.40 -2.20 -15.43
C ASN A 59 16.57 -1.20 -15.47
N PRO A 60 16.73 -0.45 -16.56
CA PRO A 60 17.84 0.47 -16.73
C PRO A 60 17.77 1.69 -15.82
N THR A 61 16.56 2.03 -15.34
CA THR A 61 16.33 3.24 -14.52
C THR A 61 15.30 2.99 -13.43
N TRP A 62 15.68 3.24 -12.20
CA TRP A 62 14.74 3.20 -11.06
C TRP A 62 13.93 4.48 -10.99
N GLY A 63 12.63 4.38 -10.80
CA GLY A 63 11.78 5.56 -10.78
C GLY A 63 10.43 5.34 -10.12
N ILE A 64 9.86 6.48 -9.71
CA ILE A 64 8.48 6.59 -9.24
C ILE A 64 7.79 7.58 -10.18
N GLU A 65 6.68 7.19 -10.74
CA GLU A 65 5.87 8.02 -11.62
C GLU A 65 4.52 8.32 -10.96
N ILE A 66 4.09 9.58 -11.06
CA ILE A 66 2.80 10.04 -10.54
C ILE A 66 1.99 10.62 -11.69
N ALA A 67 0.83 10.05 -11.97
CA ALA A 67 -0.12 10.55 -12.96
C ALA A 67 -1.45 10.93 -12.30
N VAL A 68 -2.02 12.06 -12.73
CA VAL A 68 -3.29 12.57 -12.23
C VAL A 68 -4.25 12.79 -13.38
N ASP A 69 -5.39 12.14 -13.36
CA ASP A 69 -6.51 12.41 -14.26
C ASP A 69 -7.62 13.15 -13.50
N LYS A 70 -7.73 14.46 -13.78
CA LYS A 70 -8.73 15.32 -13.14
C LYS A 70 -10.15 15.00 -13.59
N SER A 71 -10.34 14.52 -14.81
CA SER A 71 -11.64 14.18 -15.37
C SER A 71 -12.19 12.89 -14.79
N ALA A 72 -11.34 11.88 -14.67
CA ALA A 72 -11.66 10.61 -14.01
C ALA A 72 -11.56 10.68 -12.48
N LYS A 73 -11.03 11.77 -11.92
CA LYS A 73 -10.75 11.95 -10.48
C LYS A 73 -9.88 10.81 -9.93
N THR A 74 -8.85 10.45 -10.68
CA THR A 74 -7.93 9.37 -10.28
C THR A 74 -6.50 9.88 -10.17
N MET A 75 -5.75 9.28 -9.25
CA MET A 75 -4.31 9.42 -9.14
C MET A 75 -3.68 8.03 -9.22
N MET A 76 -2.62 7.91 -9.99
CA MET A 76 -1.82 6.69 -10.11
C MET A 76 -0.39 6.98 -9.66
N ILE A 77 0.13 6.13 -8.80
CA ILE A 77 1.53 6.15 -8.36
C ILE A 77 2.11 4.79 -8.75
N THR A 78 3.14 4.82 -9.58
CA THR A 78 3.79 3.62 -10.12
C THR A 78 5.25 3.61 -9.71
N ASP A 79 5.73 2.48 -9.24
CA ASP A 79 7.15 2.21 -9.02
C ASP A 79 7.58 0.99 -9.82
N ASN A 80 8.87 0.89 -10.08
CA ASN A 80 9.48 -0.27 -10.70
C ASN A 80 10.36 -1.07 -9.72
N GLY A 81 9.93 -1.10 -8.45
CA GLY A 81 10.61 -1.81 -7.35
C GLY A 81 10.45 -3.34 -7.39
N ILE A 82 10.49 -3.96 -6.21
CA ILE A 82 10.47 -5.43 -6.06
C ILE A 82 9.12 -6.06 -6.43
N GLY A 83 8.03 -5.31 -6.31
CA GLY A 83 6.66 -5.81 -6.45
C GLY A 83 6.25 -6.80 -5.36
N MET A 84 5.05 -7.35 -5.50
CA MET A 84 4.44 -8.26 -4.53
C MET A 84 3.79 -9.45 -5.23
N ASP A 85 3.86 -10.62 -4.62
CA ASP A 85 3.02 -11.76 -4.96
C ASP A 85 1.72 -11.77 -4.14
N ALA A 86 0.89 -12.81 -4.30
CA ALA A 86 -0.38 -12.92 -3.59
C ALA A 86 -0.23 -12.97 -2.06
N ALA A 87 0.80 -13.68 -1.57
CA ALA A 87 1.07 -13.80 -0.15
C ALA A 87 1.57 -12.47 0.44
N ASP A 88 2.42 -11.75 -0.31
CA ASP A 88 2.88 -10.42 0.08
C ASP A 88 1.72 -9.42 0.15
N LEU A 89 0.80 -9.45 -0.82
CA LEU A 89 -0.40 -8.61 -0.82
C LEU A 89 -1.29 -8.89 0.40
N GLU A 90 -1.55 -10.17 0.69
CA GLU A 90 -2.36 -10.55 1.85
C GLU A 90 -1.69 -10.12 3.16
N LYS A 91 -0.37 -10.31 3.27
CA LYS A 91 0.40 -9.93 4.46
C LYS A 91 0.47 -8.41 4.65
N ASN A 92 0.74 -7.66 3.58
CA ASN A 92 1.06 -6.22 3.69
C ASN A 92 -0.19 -5.33 3.58
N LEU A 93 -1.22 -5.77 2.85
CA LEU A 93 -2.43 -4.98 2.58
C LEU A 93 -3.71 -5.64 3.10
N GLY A 94 -3.72 -6.95 3.33
CA GLY A 94 -4.90 -7.69 3.77
C GLY A 94 -4.99 -7.90 5.28
N THR A 95 -3.90 -7.68 6.01
CA THR A 95 -3.84 -7.99 7.44
C THR A 95 -3.13 -6.89 8.21
N ILE A 96 -3.88 -6.09 8.95
CA ILE A 96 -3.29 -5.31 10.05
C ILE A 96 -3.30 -6.22 11.28
N ALA A 97 -2.15 -6.45 11.88
CA ALA A 97 -2.09 -7.24 13.10
C ALA A 97 -2.91 -6.56 14.20
N SER A 98 -3.87 -7.26 14.80
CA SER A 98 -4.77 -6.73 15.82
C SER A 98 -4.03 -6.11 17.03
N SER A 99 -2.82 -6.59 17.32
CA SER A 99 -1.92 -6.01 18.32
C SER A 99 -1.40 -4.63 17.91
N GLY A 100 -1.16 -4.40 16.61
CA GLY A 100 -0.71 -3.11 16.07
C GLY A 100 -1.77 -2.03 16.21
N THR A 101 -3.04 -2.33 15.96
CA THR A 101 -4.14 -1.36 16.08
C THR A 101 -4.33 -0.86 17.50
N LYS A 102 -4.28 -1.75 18.50
CA LYS A 102 -4.40 -1.35 19.91
C LYS A 102 -3.22 -0.50 20.38
N ALA A 103 -2.00 -0.89 19.99
CA ALA A 103 -0.78 -0.15 20.32
C ALA A 103 -0.77 1.22 19.62
N PHE A 104 -1.16 1.31 18.35
CA PHE A 104 -1.31 2.55 17.60
C PHE A 104 -2.31 3.50 18.28
N ARG A 105 -3.52 3.00 18.61
CA ARG A 105 -4.54 3.78 19.31
C ARG A 105 -4.04 4.32 20.66
N LYS A 106 -3.33 3.50 21.43
CA LYS A 106 -2.74 3.91 22.70
C LYS A 106 -1.70 5.02 22.49
N ALA A 107 -0.76 4.82 21.58
CA ALA A 107 0.28 5.78 21.24
C ALA A 107 -0.30 7.11 20.72
N LEU A 108 -1.37 7.07 19.91
CA LEU A 108 -2.05 8.26 19.43
C LEU A 108 -2.70 9.07 20.56
N LYS A 109 -3.33 8.38 21.52
CA LYS A 109 -3.90 9.05 22.70
C LYS A 109 -2.85 9.68 23.60
N GLU A 110 -1.69 9.03 23.75
CA GLU A 110 -0.61 9.50 24.61
C GLU A 110 0.20 10.65 23.99
N LYS A 111 0.48 10.58 22.68
CA LYS A 111 1.33 11.56 21.99
C LYS A 111 0.54 12.69 21.30
N GLY A 112 -0.77 12.54 21.12
CA GLY A 112 -1.62 13.48 20.40
C GLY A 112 -1.51 13.40 18.88
N GLY A 113 -2.39 14.13 18.18
CA GLY A 113 -2.50 14.08 16.71
C GLY A 113 -1.28 14.61 15.96
N GLU A 114 -0.45 15.44 16.57
CA GLU A 114 0.77 15.97 15.93
C GLU A 114 1.85 14.88 15.69
N ALA A 115 1.89 13.85 16.53
CA ALA A 115 2.80 12.71 16.39
C ALA A 115 2.31 11.65 15.38
N LEU A 116 1.15 11.84 14.78
CA LEU A 116 0.52 10.86 13.91
C LEU A 116 1.38 10.45 12.70
N PRO A 117 2.10 11.35 12.00
CA PRO A 117 2.98 10.94 10.90
C PRO A 117 4.08 9.97 11.34
N GLU A 118 4.66 10.20 12.50
CA GLU A 118 5.67 9.30 13.09
C GLU A 118 5.06 7.94 13.45
N LEU A 119 3.87 7.95 14.03
CA LEU A 119 3.15 6.73 14.41
C LEU A 119 2.74 5.90 13.18
N ILE A 120 2.30 6.54 12.10
CA ILE A 120 1.96 5.86 10.84
C ILE A 120 3.16 5.06 10.32
N GLY A 121 4.34 5.67 10.25
CA GLY A 121 5.56 4.98 9.84
C GLY A 121 5.97 3.87 10.82
N GLN A 122 5.95 4.15 12.12
CA GLN A 122 6.33 3.20 13.17
C GLN A 122 5.46 1.92 13.16
N PHE A 123 4.17 2.05 12.89
CA PHE A 123 3.22 0.93 12.90
C PHE A 123 2.96 0.31 11.52
N GLY A 124 3.64 0.80 10.48
CA GLY A 124 3.54 0.25 9.11
C GLY A 124 2.15 0.40 8.48
N VAL A 125 1.43 1.45 8.86
CA VAL A 125 0.06 1.70 8.40
C VAL A 125 -0.02 2.78 7.32
N GLY A 126 1.13 3.23 6.82
CA GLY A 126 1.24 4.34 5.86
C GLY A 126 0.45 4.15 4.57
N PHE A 127 0.34 2.90 4.08
CA PHE A 127 -0.47 2.59 2.91
C PHE A 127 -1.93 3.04 3.05
N TYR A 128 -2.51 2.87 4.24
CA TYR A 128 -3.92 3.20 4.48
C TYR A 128 -4.20 4.71 4.50
N ALA A 129 -3.16 5.55 4.53
CA ALA A 129 -3.31 6.99 4.36
C ALA A 129 -3.91 7.35 2.97
N ALA A 130 -3.84 6.46 1.97
CA ALA A 130 -4.51 6.63 0.69
C ALA A 130 -6.03 6.86 0.83
N PHE A 131 -6.67 6.24 1.82
CA PHE A 131 -8.10 6.41 2.08
C PHE A 131 -8.49 7.77 2.66
N MET A 132 -7.53 8.63 3.01
CA MET A 132 -7.82 10.03 3.37
C MET A 132 -8.28 10.87 2.18
N VAL A 133 -7.99 10.42 0.96
CA VAL A 133 -8.23 11.17 -0.28
C VAL A 133 -8.96 10.34 -1.34
N ALA A 134 -9.12 9.04 -1.14
CA ALA A 134 -9.73 8.14 -2.10
C ALA A 134 -10.78 7.25 -1.44
N ASP A 135 -11.96 7.17 -2.04
CA ASP A 135 -13.03 6.24 -1.62
C ASP A 135 -12.69 4.80 -1.98
N LYS A 136 -11.82 4.61 -2.97
CA LYS A 136 -11.41 3.31 -3.49
C LYS A 136 -9.93 3.29 -3.84
N VAL A 137 -9.23 2.26 -3.39
CA VAL A 137 -7.81 2.04 -3.67
C VAL A 137 -7.63 0.72 -4.40
N ARG A 138 -6.86 0.77 -5.49
CA ARG A 138 -6.48 -0.40 -6.29
C ARG A 138 -4.96 -0.49 -6.36
N VAL A 139 -4.42 -1.66 -6.08
CA VAL A 139 -3.00 -1.98 -6.24
C VAL A 139 -2.86 -3.06 -7.30
N VAL A 140 -2.08 -2.78 -8.33
CA VAL A 140 -1.70 -3.75 -9.36
C VAL A 140 -0.21 -3.98 -9.21
N THR A 141 0.21 -5.23 -9.10
CA THR A 141 1.60 -5.54 -8.78
C THR A 141 2.03 -6.87 -9.40
N LYS A 142 3.33 -6.96 -9.70
CA LYS A 142 3.99 -8.17 -10.14
C LYS A 142 5.33 -8.27 -9.45
N LYS A 143 5.56 -9.34 -8.70
CA LYS A 143 6.83 -9.58 -8.03
C LYS A 143 7.92 -9.90 -9.04
N ARG A 144 9.10 -9.32 -8.89
CA ARG A 144 10.24 -9.65 -9.74
C ARG A 144 10.55 -11.14 -9.70
N GLY A 145 10.97 -11.69 -10.84
CA GLY A 145 11.23 -13.12 -10.98
C GLY A 145 9.99 -13.99 -11.12
N THR A 146 8.77 -13.42 -11.13
CA THR A 146 7.52 -14.16 -11.36
C THR A 146 6.84 -13.73 -12.65
N SER A 147 6.04 -14.65 -13.23
CA SER A 147 5.22 -14.34 -14.42
C SER A 147 3.83 -13.82 -14.07
N ALA A 148 3.37 -14.03 -12.82
CA ALA A 148 2.02 -13.70 -12.39
C ALA A 148 1.94 -12.26 -11.87
N ALA A 149 0.94 -11.51 -12.34
CA ALA A 149 0.55 -10.23 -11.79
C ALA A 149 -0.73 -10.39 -10.95
N PHE A 150 -0.84 -9.58 -9.90
CA PHE A 150 -1.95 -9.62 -8.96
C PHE A 150 -2.57 -8.23 -8.82
N MET A 151 -3.84 -8.22 -8.48
CA MET A 151 -4.59 -7.00 -8.20
C MET A 151 -5.26 -7.13 -6.83
N TRP A 152 -5.09 -6.11 -6.01
CA TRP A 152 -5.82 -5.91 -4.77
C TRP A 152 -6.66 -4.66 -4.91
N GLU A 153 -7.89 -4.71 -4.42
CA GLU A 153 -8.80 -3.55 -4.44
C GLU A 153 -9.58 -3.52 -3.14
N SER A 154 -9.76 -2.34 -2.59
CA SER A 154 -10.59 -2.11 -1.41
C SER A 154 -11.26 -0.75 -1.47
N ASP A 155 -12.40 -0.64 -0.79
CA ASP A 155 -13.08 0.59 -0.45
C ASP A 155 -13.14 0.78 1.07
N MET A 156 -13.64 1.93 1.51
CA MET A 156 -13.75 2.24 2.94
C MET A 156 -14.82 1.40 3.66
N SER A 157 -15.68 0.69 2.93
CA SER A 157 -16.74 -0.14 3.54
C SER A 157 -16.21 -1.44 4.16
N GLY A 158 -14.91 -1.70 4.03
CA GLY A 158 -14.27 -2.90 4.52
C GLY A 158 -14.39 -4.09 3.59
N SER A 159 -14.89 -3.90 2.36
CA SER A 159 -14.88 -4.91 1.32
C SER A 159 -13.52 -4.94 0.64
N CYS A 160 -12.81 -6.06 0.75
CA CYS A 160 -11.54 -6.28 0.07
C CYS A 160 -11.72 -7.37 -0.97
N CYS A 161 -11.45 -7.07 -2.23
CA CYS A 161 -11.31 -8.05 -3.30
C CYS A 161 -9.81 -8.29 -3.53
N SER A 162 -9.29 -9.43 -3.13
CA SER A 162 -7.89 -9.77 -3.35
C SER A 162 -7.71 -10.74 -4.51
N CYS A 163 -6.68 -10.48 -5.30
CA CYS A 163 -5.99 -11.40 -6.19
C CYS A 163 -6.78 -11.95 -7.38
N ALA A 164 -6.92 -11.14 -8.42
CA ALA A 164 -7.10 -11.67 -9.76
C ALA A 164 -5.72 -11.86 -10.39
N ARG A 165 -5.38 -13.09 -10.78
CA ARG A 165 -4.24 -13.35 -11.67
C ARG A 165 -4.55 -12.72 -13.03
N ARG A 166 -3.80 -11.72 -13.44
CA ARG A 166 -3.81 -11.25 -14.83
C ARG A 166 -2.62 -11.87 -15.55
N ASP A 167 -2.88 -12.62 -16.60
CA ASP A 167 -1.85 -12.93 -17.57
C ASP A 167 -1.61 -11.61 -18.35
N ILE A 168 -0.52 -10.95 -18.07
CA ILE A 168 -0.05 -9.82 -18.88
C ILE A 168 0.78 -10.45 -19.99
N SER A 169 0.09 -10.99 -21.01
CA SER A 169 0.67 -11.32 -22.30
C SER A 169 0.39 -10.12 -23.21
N GLY A 170 1.44 -9.35 -23.52
CA GLY A 170 1.39 -8.23 -24.43
C GLY A 170 2.59 -7.36 -24.26
#